data_53857e58f5608968cdbafbbf381033cc
#
_entry.id   53857e58f5608968cdbafbbf381033cc
#
_cell.length_a   1.000
_cell.length_b   1.000
_cell.length_c   1.000
_cell.angle_alpha   90.00
_cell.angle_beta   90.00
_cell.angle_gamma   90.00
#
_symmetry.space_group_name_H-M   'P 1'
#
loop_
_entity.id
_entity.type
_entity.pdbx_description
1 polymer ?
#
loop_
_entity_poly.entity_id
_entity_poly.type
_entity_poly.pdbx_seq_one_letter_code
_entity_poly.pdbx_strand_id
1 'polypeptide(L)'
;MKISKDLVKGSTGLLVLSVIAEQDMYGYQIIQVIESRSEEIFKLNEGTLYPILHALEKEGYTESYRATSESGRERKYYRITPSGALWLSVKKSEWKTFAEAVQRVINNEM
;
A
#
# COMPACT_ATOMS: atom_id res chain seq x y z
N MET A 1 16.49 7.80 7.93
CA MET A 1 16.84 6.40 8.20
C MET A 1 16.33 5.51 7.06
N LYS A 2 17.13 4.57 6.66
CA LYS A 2 16.73 3.61 5.65
C LYS A 2 16.22 2.33 6.32
N ILE A 3 14.99 1.96 6.04
CA ILE A 3 14.39 0.75 6.61
C ILE A 3 14.75 -0.44 5.72
N SER A 4 15.12 -1.55 6.33
CA SER A 4 15.52 -2.75 5.56
C SER A 4 14.34 -3.31 4.77
N LYS A 5 14.65 -3.93 3.64
CA LYS A 5 13.63 -4.52 2.77
C LYS A 5 12.84 -5.62 3.50
N ASP A 6 13.49 -6.33 4.41
CA ASP A 6 12.83 -7.40 5.15
C ASP A 6 11.69 -6.88 6.02
N LEU A 7 11.87 -5.69 6.63
CA LEU A 7 10.82 -5.10 7.44
C LEU A 7 9.66 -4.59 6.60
N VAL A 8 9.94 -4.06 5.42
CA VAL A 8 8.93 -3.46 4.55
C VAL A 8 8.12 -4.51 3.79
N LYS A 9 8.75 -5.60 3.41
CA LYS A 9 8.21 -6.58 2.47
C LYS A 9 6.78 -7.05 2.76
N GLY A 10 6.47 -7.35 4.00
CA GLY A 10 5.15 -7.86 4.37
C GLY A 10 4.06 -6.79 4.44
N SER A 11 4.43 -5.51 4.36
CA SER A 11 3.50 -4.40 4.56
C SER A 11 3.13 -3.67 3.28
N THR A 12 3.77 -3.98 2.16
CA THR A 12 3.59 -3.18 0.94
C THR A 12 2.16 -3.21 0.40
N GLY A 13 1.51 -4.38 0.41
CA GLY A 13 0.11 -4.47 -0.02
C GLY A 13 -0.82 -3.64 0.85
N LEU A 14 -0.58 -3.65 2.15
CA LEU A 14 -1.34 -2.84 3.11
C LEU A 14 -1.16 -1.35 2.82
N LEU A 15 0.07 -0.91 2.57
CA LEU A 15 0.34 0.49 2.26
C LEU A 15 -0.36 0.92 0.98
N VAL A 16 -0.26 0.12 -0.08
CA VAL A 16 -0.85 0.42 -1.38
C VAL A 16 -2.37 0.51 -1.27
N LEU A 17 -3.01 -0.50 -0.67
CA LEU A 17 -4.47 -0.48 -0.54
C LEU A 17 -4.95 0.65 0.36
N SER A 18 -4.19 1.02 1.38
CA SER A 18 -4.56 2.11 2.28
C SER A 18 -4.71 3.43 1.53
N VAL A 19 -3.82 3.73 0.59
CA VAL A 19 -3.93 4.98 -0.15
C VAL A 19 -4.99 4.90 -1.25
N ILE A 20 -5.12 3.77 -1.93
CA ILE A 20 -6.15 3.58 -2.96
C ILE A 20 -7.56 3.61 -2.35
N ALA A 21 -7.70 3.17 -1.11
CA ALA A 21 -9.01 3.18 -0.43
C ALA A 21 -9.59 4.58 -0.30
N GLU A 22 -8.75 5.61 -0.30
CA GLU A 22 -9.20 7.00 -0.15
C GLU A 22 -9.63 7.59 -1.48
N GLN A 23 -8.97 7.23 -2.56
CA GLN A 23 -9.36 7.61 -3.91
C GLN A 23 -8.59 6.76 -4.92
N ASP A 24 -9.15 6.64 -6.11
CA ASP A 24 -8.48 5.93 -7.19
C ASP A 24 -7.19 6.65 -7.55
N MET A 25 -6.14 5.88 -7.81
CA MET A 25 -4.82 6.46 -8.13
C MET A 25 -4.13 5.63 -9.20
N TYR A 26 -3.28 6.30 -9.98
CA TYR A 26 -2.37 5.59 -10.88
C TYR A 26 -1.02 5.41 -10.17
N GLY A 27 -0.17 4.56 -10.75
CA GLY A 27 1.05 4.10 -10.07
C GLY A 27 1.94 5.20 -9.50
N TYR A 28 2.22 6.24 -10.28
CA TYR A 28 3.09 7.32 -9.83
C TYR A 28 2.49 8.07 -8.63
N GLN A 29 1.18 8.29 -8.64
CA GLN A 29 0.49 8.92 -7.50
C GLN A 29 0.62 8.08 -6.25
N ILE A 30 0.48 6.76 -6.38
CA ILE A 30 0.60 5.84 -5.25
C ILE A 30 1.98 5.97 -4.61
N ILE A 31 3.02 5.98 -5.44
CA ILE A 31 4.40 6.11 -4.99
C ILE A 31 4.58 7.43 -4.23
N GLN A 32 4.11 8.53 -4.82
CA GLN A 32 4.26 9.86 -4.22
C GLN A 32 3.52 10.00 -2.89
N VAL A 33 2.30 9.49 -2.81
CA VAL A 33 1.49 9.60 -1.59
C VAL A 33 2.12 8.79 -0.46
N ILE A 34 2.56 7.57 -0.75
CA ILE A 34 3.19 6.74 0.28
C ILE A 34 4.49 7.36 0.78
N GLU A 35 5.31 7.88 -0.13
CA GLU A 35 6.56 8.55 0.25
C GLU A 35 6.28 9.77 1.12
N SER A 36 5.35 10.61 0.70
CA SER A 36 5.00 11.83 1.44
C SER A 36 4.45 11.53 2.83
N ARG A 37 3.49 10.60 2.93
CA ARG A 37 2.87 10.27 4.22
C ARG A 37 3.82 9.61 5.19
N SER A 38 4.79 8.85 4.68
CA SER A 38 5.77 8.19 5.54
C SER A 38 6.99 9.08 5.83
N GLU A 39 6.92 10.34 5.46
CA GLU A 39 8.04 11.29 5.62
C GLU A 39 9.32 10.70 5.02
N GLU A 40 9.17 10.18 3.79
CA GLU A 40 10.25 9.61 2.98
C GLU A 40 10.85 8.30 3.51
N ILE A 41 10.20 7.67 4.50
CA ILE A 41 10.66 6.36 4.99
C ILE A 41 10.41 5.27 3.94
N PHE A 42 9.24 5.32 3.27
CA PHE A 42 8.91 4.33 2.25
C PHE A 42 9.03 4.95 0.85
N LYS A 43 10.13 4.62 0.17
CA LYS A 43 10.40 5.08 -1.19
C LYS A 43 10.27 3.91 -2.14
N LEU A 44 9.06 3.70 -2.64
CA LEU A 44 8.81 2.65 -3.62
C LEU A 44 9.17 3.17 -5.00
N ASN A 45 9.58 2.26 -5.86
CA ASN A 45 9.78 2.57 -7.27
C ASN A 45 8.82 1.70 -8.09
N GLU A 46 8.75 1.95 -9.40
CA GLU A 46 7.85 1.21 -10.26
C GLU A 46 8.14 -0.29 -10.27
N GLY A 47 9.42 -0.66 -10.23
CA GLY A 47 9.81 -2.06 -10.23
C GLY A 47 9.32 -2.81 -9.00
N THR A 48 9.16 -2.14 -7.88
CA THR A 48 8.61 -2.72 -6.66
C THR A 48 7.08 -2.66 -6.66
N LEU A 49 6.53 -1.54 -7.11
CA LEU A 49 5.09 -1.30 -7.04
C LEU A 49 4.27 -2.18 -7.98
N TYR A 50 4.67 -2.30 -9.25
CA TYR A 50 3.82 -3.00 -10.22
C TYR A 50 3.59 -4.48 -9.91
N PRO A 51 4.57 -5.24 -9.43
CA PRO A 51 4.29 -6.61 -8.99
C PRO A 51 3.26 -6.67 -7.87
N ILE A 52 3.28 -5.69 -6.95
CA ILE A 52 2.31 -5.62 -5.85
C ILE A 52 0.91 -5.35 -6.39
N LEU A 53 0.79 -4.36 -7.29
CA LEU A 53 -0.49 -4.02 -7.92
C LEU A 53 -1.05 -5.21 -8.69
N HIS A 54 -0.17 -5.91 -9.42
CA HIS A 54 -0.58 -7.08 -10.17
C HIS A 54 -1.11 -8.19 -9.26
N ALA A 55 -0.43 -8.44 -8.14
CA ALA A 55 -0.86 -9.45 -7.19
C ALA A 55 -2.20 -9.08 -6.54
N LEU A 56 -2.39 -7.81 -6.19
CA LEU A 56 -3.64 -7.34 -5.59
C LEU A 56 -4.80 -7.47 -6.58
N GLU A 57 -4.55 -7.15 -7.85
CA GLU A 57 -5.57 -7.27 -8.89
C GLU A 57 -5.93 -8.73 -9.14
N LYS A 58 -4.94 -9.61 -9.15
CA LYS A 58 -5.14 -11.05 -9.33
C LYS A 58 -5.99 -11.64 -8.20
N GLU A 59 -5.81 -11.15 -6.99
CA GLU A 59 -6.61 -11.58 -5.84
C GLU A 59 -8.00 -10.95 -5.82
N GLY A 60 -8.28 -10.02 -6.71
CA GLY A 60 -9.57 -9.35 -6.74
C GLY A 60 -9.73 -8.20 -5.75
N TYR A 61 -8.64 -7.74 -5.16
CA TYR A 61 -8.68 -6.64 -4.18
C TYR A 61 -8.67 -5.28 -4.83
N THR A 62 -8.20 -5.20 -6.08
CA THR A 62 -8.25 -3.98 -6.87
C THR A 62 -8.75 -4.32 -8.26
N GLU A 63 -9.23 -3.30 -8.96
CA GLU A 63 -9.50 -3.37 -10.39
C GLU A 63 -8.92 -2.13 -11.02
N SER A 64 -8.65 -2.20 -12.33
CA SER A 64 -7.99 -1.10 -13.02
C SER A 64 -8.82 -0.62 -14.21
N TYR A 65 -8.60 0.63 -14.57
CA TYR A 65 -9.26 1.23 -15.73
C TYR A 65 -8.36 2.35 -16.27
N ARG A 66 -8.60 2.75 -17.50
CA ARG A 66 -7.85 3.86 -18.10
C ARG A 66 -8.68 5.13 -18.06
N ALA A 67 -8.01 6.23 -17.74
CA ALA A 67 -8.64 7.55 -17.71
C ALA A 67 -7.59 8.61 -17.96
N THR A 68 -8.05 9.80 -18.36
CA THR A 68 -7.15 10.93 -18.60
C THR A 68 -6.89 11.63 -17.28
N SER A 69 -5.61 11.82 -16.94
CA SER A 69 -5.21 12.52 -15.72
C SER A 69 -5.31 14.04 -15.95
N GLU A 70 -5.11 14.80 -14.87
CA GLU A 70 -5.13 16.27 -14.93
C GLU A 70 -4.12 16.85 -15.94
N SER A 71 -3.00 16.14 -16.14
CA SER A 71 -1.98 16.57 -17.08
C SER A 71 -2.36 16.29 -18.54
N GLY A 72 -3.51 15.67 -18.78
CA GLY A 72 -3.96 15.32 -20.12
C GLY A 72 -3.44 14.00 -20.64
N ARG A 73 -2.68 13.27 -19.85
CA ARG A 73 -2.13 11.97 -20.24
C ARG A 73 -3.06 10.85 -19.82
N GLU A 74 -3.16 9.83 -20.65
CA GLU A 74 -3.90 8.64 -20.30
C GLU A 74 -3.10 7.82 -19.29
N ARG A 75 -3.75 7.41 -18.21
CA ARG A 75 -3.14 6.66 -17.12
C ARG A 75 -4.00 5.47 -16.76
N LYS A 76 -3.36 4.43 -16.24
CA LYS A 76 -4.05 3.29 -15.70
C LYS A 76 -4.29 3.53 -14.20
N TYR A 77 -5.55 3.71 -13.85
CA TYR A 77 -5.95 3.94 -12.47
C TYR A 77 -6.32 2.63 -11.80
N TYR A 78 -6.10 2.56 -10.50
CA TYR A 78 -6.45 1.42 -9.67
C TYR A 78 -7.49 1.84 -8.65
N ARG A 79 -8.47 0.98 -8.45
CA ARG A 79 -9.59 1.22 -7.55
C ARG A 79 -9.73 0.02 -6.61
N ILE A 80 -9.98 0.28 -5.33
CA ILE A 80 -10.22 -0.81 -4.38
C ILE A 80 -11.60 -1.41 -4.62
N THR A 81 -11.69 -2.73 -4.49
CA THR A 81 -12.96 -3.45 -4.60
C THR A 81 -13.57 -3.65 -3.21
N PRO A 82 -14.85 -4.04 -3.09
CA PRO A 82 -15.43 -4.40 -1.78
C PRO A 82 -14.61 -5.49 -1.09
N SER A 83 -14.14 -6.48 -1.84
CA SER A 83 -13.27 -7.54 -1.33
C SER A 83 -11.96 -6.98 -0.81
N GLY A 84 -11.38 -6.03 -1.53
CA GLY A 84 -10.15 -5.35 -1.11
C GLY A 84 -10.34 -4.53 0.15
N ALA A 85 -11.47 -3.85 0.27
CA ALA A 85 -11.78 -3.06 1.47
C ALA A 85 -11.89 -3.96 2.70
N LEU A 86 -12.50 -5.12 2.56
CA LEU A 86 -12.61 -6.08 3.64
C LEU A 86 -11.22 -6.62 4.04
N TRP A 87 -10.43 -7.01 3.06
CA TRP A 87 -9.07 -7.49 3.30
C TRP A 87 -8.23 -6.41 4.00
N LEU A 88 -8.36 -5.16 3.56
CA LEU A 88 -7.64 -4.04 4.16
C LEU A 88 -7.99 -3.87 5.64
N SER A 89 -9.27 -3.95 5.97
CA SER A 89 -9.74 -3.83 7.35
C SER A 89 -9.10 -4.89 8.24
N VAL A 90 -9.09 -6.14 7.77
CA VAL A 90 -8.49 -7.25 8.51
C VAL A 90 -6.98 -7.04 8.67
N LYS A 91 -6.30 -6.62 7.60
CA LYS A 91 -4.86 -6.42 7.64
C LYS A 91 -4.44 -5.25 8.54
N LYS A 92 -5.22 -4.19 8.58
CA LYS A 92 -4.97 -3.07 9.50
C LYS A 92 -5.02 -3.55 10.95
N SER A 93 -6.02 -4.33 11.28
CA SER A 93 -6.19 -4.88 12.63
C SER A 93 -5.04 -5.83 12.98
N GLU A 94 -4.71 -6.71 12.06
CA GLU A 94 -3.60 -7.66 12.21
C GLU A 94 -2.28 -6.94 12.43
N TRP A 95 -2.02 -5.89 11.64
CA TRP A 95 -0.78 -5.12 11.76
C TRP A 95 -0.69 -4.41 13.10
N LYS A 96 -1.79 -3.84 13.58
CA LYS A 96 -1.82 -3.17 14.88
C LYS A 96 -1.47 -4.15 15.99
N THR A 97 -2.09 -5.32 15.99
CA THR A 97 -1.82 -6.36 16.98
C THR A 97 -0.35 -6.81 16.92
N PHE A 98 0.14 -7.01 15.71
CA PHE A 98 1.53 -7.41 15.49
C PHE A 98 2.51 -6.36 16.03
N ALA A 99 2.30 -5.10 15.67
CA ALA A 99 3.19 -4.00 16.08
C ALA A 99 3.22 -3.85 17.60
N GLU A 100 2.06 -3.92 18.24
CA GLU A 100 1.98 -3.84 19.70
C GLU A 100 2.70 -5.00 20.38
N ALA A 101 2.55 -6.21 19.84
CA ALA A 101 3.21 -7.38 20.36
C ALA A 101 4.74 -7.28 20.21
N VAL A 102 5.20 -6.82 19.05
CA VAL A 102 6.63 -6.62 18.81
C VAL A 102 7.20 -5.63 19.84
N GLN A 103 6.48 -4.51 20.04
CA GLN A 103 6.95 -3.50 20.99
C GLN A 103 7.05 -4.04 22.41
N ARG A 104 6.08 -4.84 22.85
CA ARG A 104 6.13 -5.44 24.16
C ARG A 104 7.35 -6.34 24.35
N VAL A 105 7.68 -7.11 23.31
CA VAL A 105 8.84 -8.00 23.37
C VAL A 105 10.15 -7.24 23.40
N ILE A 106 10.34 -6.29 22.46
CA ILE A 106 11.61 -5.58 22.37
C ILE A 106 11.82 -4.57 23.48
N ASN A 107 10.73 -4.06 24.07
CA ASN A 107 10.80 -3.11 25.19
C ASN A 107 10.70 -3.81 26.54
N ASN A 108 10.69 -5.14 26.56
CA ASN A 108 10.61 -5.91 27.79
C ASN A 108 9.39 -5.56 28.64
N GLU A 109 8.26 -5.28 28.00
CA GLU A 109 7.00 -5.00 28.68
C GLU A 109 6.23 -6.30 28.94
N MET A 110 5.55 -6.36 30.07
CA MET A 110 4.71 -7.51 30.39
C MET A 110 3.27 -7.13 30.63
#